data_299e3221a926fa6fb12bc237889fdd9a
#
_entry.id   299e3221a926fa6fb12bc237889fdd9a
#
_cell.length_a   1.000
_cell.length_b   1.000
_cell.length_c   1.000
_cell.angle_alpha   90.00
_cell.angle_beta   90.00
_cell.angle_gamma   90.00
#
_symmetry.space_group_name_H-M   'P 1'
#
loop_
_entity.id
_entity.type
_entity.pdbx_description
1 polymer ?
#
loop_
_entity_poly.entity_id
_entity_poly.type
_entity_poly.pdbx_seq_one_letter_code
_entity_poly.pdbx_strand_id
1 'polypeptide(L)'
;MCIRDRAAADLYKGVAWVHNPRLFYLGMQDQWFTFNMFDAQAWWVRDVIMGRLGIPEDKARLLADVAEREAREELSDDAKYAITYQGDYVKELIGETDYPDFDVDGACEAFFQWKAHKGQDIMGFRDNGYKSAITGKMAPVHHTPWKEALDDSLESYLQS
;
A
#
# COMPACT_ATOMS: atom_id res chain seq x y z
N MET A 1 10.44 -13.72 17.71
CA MET A 1 10.31 -14.50 16.46
C MET A 1 10.10 -13.48 15.36
N CYS A 2 11.18 -13.02 14.73
CA CYS A 2 11.06 -12.12 13.59
C CYS A 2 10.42 -12.91 12.46
N ILE A 3 9.27 -12.43 12.00
CA ILE A 3 8.62 -12.91 10.77
C ILE A 3 9.44 -12.34 9.57
N ARG A 4 10.74 -12.55 9.57
CA ARG A 4 11.63 -12.30 8.43
C ARG A 4 11.78 -13.53 7.53
N ASP A 5 11.13 -14.65 7.88
CA ASP A 5 10.85 -15.73 6.96
C ASP A 5 9.66 -15.39 6.07
N ARG A 6 9.63 -14.16 5.55
CA ARG A 6 8.98 -13.94 4.29
C ARG A 6 9.84 -14.74 3.31
N ALA A 7 9.41 -15.95 3.02
CA ALA A 7 9.88 -16.61 1.84
C ALA A 7 9.56 -15.62 0.73
N ALA A 8 10.55 -14.79 0.38
CA ALA A 8 10.43 -13.90 -0.75
C ALA A 8 10.19 -14.84 -1.92
N ALA A 9 8.93 -14.97 -2.29
CA ALA A 9 8.61 -15.67 -3.51
C ALA A 9 9.32 -14.87 -4.60
N ASP A 10 10.11 -15.53 -5.46
CA ASP A 10 10.78 -14.90 -6.58
C ASP A 10 9.73 -14.22 -7.48
N LEU A 11 9.29 -13.00 -7.09
CA LEU A 11 8.21 -12.26 -7.75
C LEU A 11 8.77 -11.07 -8.52
N TYR A 12 8.84 -11.20 -9.85
CA TYR A 12 9.13 -10.07 -10.73
C TYR A 12 8.12 -8.96 -10.51
N LYS A 13 8.59 -7.73 -10.32
CA LYS A 13 7.79 -6.57 -9.90
C LYS A 13 6.92 -6.82 -8.66
N GLY A 14 7.35 -7.74 -7.80
CA GLY A 14 6.59 -8.11 -6.62
C GLY A 14 5.26 -8.81 -6.88
N VAL A 15 4.98 -9.22 -8.12
CA VAL A 15 3.67 -9.73 -8.56
C VAL A 15 3.76 -11.03 -9.35
N ALA A 16 4.61 -11.12 -10.39
CA ALA A 16 4.65 -12.26 -11.29
C ALA A 16 5.72 -13.29 -10.87
N TRP A 17 5.31 -14.53 -10.63
CA TRP A 17 6.24 -15.57 -10.20
C TRP A 17 7.26 -15.94 -11.29
N VAL A 18 8.54 -15.75 -11.00
CA VAL A 18 9.64 -15.94 -11.97
C VAL A 18 9.69 -17.35 -12.56
N HIS A 19 9.28 -18.38 -11.81
CA HIS A 19 9.30 -19.76 -12.27
C HIS A 19 8.06 -20.15 -13.09
N ASN A 20 6.99 -19.34 -13.00
CA ASN A 20 5.81 -19.44 -13.85
C ASN A 20 5.17 -18.04 -14.01
N PRO A 21 5.56 -17.27 -15.05
CA PRO A 21 5.06 -15.90 -15.25
C PRO A 21 3.56 -15.78 -15.56
N ARG A 22 2.84 -16.89 -15.59
CA ARG A 22 1.36 -16.90 -15.67
C ARG A 22 0.69 -16.97 -14.31
N LEU A 23 1.47 -17.08 -13.23
CA LEU A 23 1.00 -17.07 -11.87
C LEU A 23 1.34 -15.73 -11.21
N PHE A 24 0.34 -15.07 -10.66
CA PHE A 24 0.44 -13.75 -10.04
C PHE A 24 0.01 -13.82 -8.58
N TYR A 25 0.72 -13.08 -7.74
CA TYR A 25 0.39 -12.87 -6.34
C TYR A 25 0.17 -11.38 -6.11
N LEU A 26 -0.96 -11.02 -5.53
CA LEU A 26 -1.25 -9.64 -5.14
C LEU A 26 -1.08 -9.50 -3.62
N GLY A 27 -0.44 -8.42 -3.18
CA GLY A 27 -0.34 -8.09 -1.77
C GLY A 27 0.69 -8.88 -0.97
N MET A 28 1.75 -9.38 -1.61
CA MET A 28 2.84 -10.10 -0.92
C MET A 28 3.78 -9.18 -0.13
N GLN A 29 3.84 -7.89 -0.48
CA GLN A 29 4.70 -6.91 0.16
C GLN A 29 4.13 -6.44 1.50
N ASP A 30 4.99 -5.94 2.38
CA ASP A 30 4.58 -5.13 3.53
C ASP A 30 3.89 -3.85 3.06
N GLN A 31 2.84 -3.39 3.78
CA GLN A 31 1.91 -2.48 3.13
C GLN A 31 1.55 -1.27 3.96
N TRP A 32 1.97 -0.09 3.47
CA TRP A 32 1.40 1.18 3.87
C TRP A 32 0.22 1.58 2.99
N PHE A 33 0.34 1.37 1.68
CA PHE A 33 -0.67 1.76 0.69
C PHE A 33 -1.84 0.78 0.54
N THR A 34 -1.77 -0.40 1.13
CA THR A 34 -2.79 -1.47 1.14
C THR A 34 -3.64 -1.57 -0.12
N PHE A 35 -4.84 -0.98 -0.15
CA PHE A 35 -5.77 -1.10 -1.28
C PHE A 35 -5.26 -0.44 -2.57
N ASN A 36 -4.61 0.71 -2.48
CA ASN A 36 -4.04 1.36 -3.67
C ASN A 36 -2.93 0.50 -4.30
N MET A 37 -2.13 -0.18 -3.47
CA MET A 37 -1.10 -1.11 -3.95
C MET A 37 -1.73 -2.33 -4.62
N PHE A 38 -2.74 -2.96 -4.01
CA PHE A 38 -3.44 -4.10 -4.61
C PHE A 38 -4.08 -3.73 -5.94
N ASP A 39 -4.68 -2.55 -5.99
CA ASP A 39 -5.34 -2.05 -7.19
C ASP A 39 -4.32 -1.79 -8.30
N ALA A 40 -3.19 -1.11 -8.00
CA ALA A 40 -2.11 -0.90 -8.94
C ALA A 40 -1.53 -2.22 -9.46
N GLN A 41 -1.31 -3.21 -8.58
CA GLN A 41 -0.88 -4.55 -8.96
C GLN A 41 -1.90 -5.25 -9.85
N ALA A 42 -3.19 -5.17 -9.53
CA ALA A 42 -4.26 -5.78 -10.32
C ALA A 42 -4.35 -5.17 -11.72
N TRP A 43 -4.17 -3.85 -11.85
CA TRP A 43 -4.15 -3.17 -13.14
C TRP A 43 -2.93 -3.58 -13.97
N TRP A 44 -1.77 -3.68 -13.33
CA TRP A 44 -0.57 -4.17 -14.01
C TRP A 44 -0.76 -5.61 -14.52
N VAL A 45 -1.30 -6.51 -13.69
CA VAL A 45 -1.63 -7.91 -14.06
C VAL A 45 -2.65 -7.95 -15.19
N ARG A 46 -3.70 -7.12 -15.11
CA ARG A 46 -4.68 -6.98 -16.20
C ARG A 46 -3.99 -6.69 -17.53
N ASP A 47 -3.07 -5.73 -17.54
CA ASP A 47 -2.42 -5.31 -18.79
C ASP A 47 -1.42 -6.36 -19.31
N VAL A 48 -0.80 -7.11 -18.41
CA VAL A 48 -0.02 -8.30 -18.82
C VAL A 48 -0.91 -9.36 -19.46
N ILE A 49 -2.05 -9.69 -18.83
CA ILE A 49 -3.00 -10.70 -19.35
C ILE A 49 -3.58 -10.27 -20.70
N MET A 50 -3.86 -8.98 -20.85
CA MET A 50 -4.39 -8.39 -22.08
C MET A 50 -3.31 -8.20 -23.18
N GLY A 51 -2.04 -8.53 -22.90
CA GLY A 51 -0.94 -8.37 -23.84
C GLY A 51 -0.54 -6.91 -24.11
N ARG A 52 -0.92 -5.99 -23.23
CA ARG A 52 -0.51 -4.56 -23.29
C ARG A 52 0.87 -4.35 -22.69
N LEU A 53 1.22 -5.14 -21.68
CA LEU A 53 2.52 -5.20 -21.05
C LEU A 53 3.14 -6.57 -21.25
N GLY A 54 4.47 -6.61 -21.36
CA GLY A 54 5.24 -7.84 -21.52
C GLY A 54 6.07 -8.15 -20.27
N ILE A 55 6.09 -9.42 -19.86
CA ILE A 55 7.08 -9.91 -18.90
C ILE A 55 8.32 -10.32 -19.69
N PRO A 56 9.56 -9.88 -19.31
CA PRO A 56 10.79 -10.31 -19.97
C PRO A 56 10.91 -11.84 -20.00
N GLU A 57 11.36 -12.38 -21.14
CA GLU A 57 11.63 -13.83 -21.28
C GLU A 57 12.94 -14.23 -20.60
N ASP A 58 13.86 -13.29 -20.42
CA ASP A 58 15.15 -13.51 -19.78
C ASP A 58 14.98 -13.68 -18.25
N LYS A 59 15.14 -14.90 -17.79
CA LYS A 59 15.05 -15.25 -16.37
C LYS A 59 16.10 -14.52 -15.52
N ALA A 60 17.28 -14.25 -16.05
CA ALA A 60 18.31 -13.54 -15.30
C ALA A 60 17.87 -12.09 -15.01
N ARG A 61 17.18 -11.45 -15.96
CA ARG A 61 16.60 -10.12 -15.77
C ARG A 61 15.47 -10.12 -14.72
N LEU A 62 14.63 -11.15 -14.73
CA LEU A 62 13.56 -11.28 -13.72
C LEU A 62 14.14 -11.44 -12.32
N LEU A 63 15.16 -12.30 -12.16
CA LEU A 63 15.83 -12.52 -10.87
C LEU A 63 16.62 -11.29 -10.39
N ALA A 64 17.15 -10.48 -11.32
CA ALA A 64 17.83 -9.24 -10.96
C ALA A 64 16.85 -8.21 -10.36
N ASP A 65 15.63 -8.09 -10.91
CA ASP A 65 14.57 -7.26 -10.34
C ASP A 65 14.17 -7.76 -8.94
N VAL A 66 14.02 -9.07 -8.75
CA VAL A 66 13.74 -9.67 -7.44
C VAL A 66 14.80 -9.29 -6.42
N ALA A 67 16.08 -9.51 -6.77
CA ALA A 67 17.20 -9.23 -5.87
C ALA A 67 17.31 -7.73 -5.50
N GLU A 68 17.03 -6.83 -6.45
CA GLU A 68 16.97 -5.40 -6.19
C GLU A 68 15.87 -5.04 -5.18
N ARG A 69 14.67 -5.62 -5.36
CA ARG A 69 13.54 -5.40 -4.45
C ARG A 69 13.81 -5.95 -3.06
N GLU A 70 14.35 -7.15 -2.95
CA GLU A 70 14.74 -7.75 -1.68
C GLU A 70 15.74 -6.86 -0.93
N ALA A 71 16.79 -6.39 -1.62
CA ALA A 71 17.77 -5.50 -1.02
C ALA A 71 17.16 -4.17 -0.54
N ARG A 72 16.15 -3.64 -1.24
CA ARG A 72 15.42 -2.45 -0.82
C ARG A 72 14.48 -2.73 0.35
N GLU A 73 13.84 -3.90 0.39
CA GLU A 73 12.97 -4.30 1.49
C GLU A 73 13.74 -4.55 2.79
N GLU A 74 14.99 -5.01 2.73
CA GLU A 74 15.85 -5.17 3.91
C GLU A 74 16.09 -3.84 4.65
N LEU A 75 16.02 -2.71 3.95
CA LEU A 75 16.16 -1.37 4.54
C LEU A 75 14.86 -0.84 5.17
N SER A 76 13.75 -1.57 5.04
CA SER A 76 12.40 -1.12 5.42
C SER A 76 12.11 -1.17 6.93
N ASP A 77 13.11 -1.45 7.78
CA ASP A 77 12.97 -1.32 9.24
C ASP A 77 12.72 0.14 9.65
N ASP A 78 13.24 1.11 8.88
CA ASP A 78 12.85 2.51 9.02
C ASP A 78 11.54 2.78 8.28
N ALA A 79 10.52 3.18 9.03
CA ALA A 79 9.21 3.43 8.47
C ALA A 79 9.16 4.58 7.45
N LYS A 80 10.05 5.59 7.57
CA LYS A 80 10.15 6.66 6.58
C LYS A 80 10.63 6.09 5.25
N TYR A 81 11.68 5.26 5.30
CA TYR A 81 12.16 4.56 4.13
C TYR A 81 11.08 3.64 3.53
N ALA A 82 10.41 2.82 4.37
CA ALA A 82 9.38 1.90 3.93
C ALA A 82 8.22 2.60 3.21
N ILE A 83 7.72 3.71 3.76
CA ILE A 83 6.64 4.50 3.14
C ILE A 83 7.10 5.06 1.78
N THR A 84 8.30 5.64 1.71
CA THR A 84 8.84 6.21 0.47
C THR A 84 9.04 5.12 -0.59
N TYR A 85 9.65 4.00 -0.20
CA TYR A 85 9.88 2.87 -1.10
C TYR A 85 8.56 2.32 -1.68
N GLN A 86 7.54 2.17 -0.85
CA GLN A 86 6.24 1.71 -1.33
C GLN A 86 5.51 2.75 -2.20
N GLY A 87 5.68 4.03 -1.92
CA GLY A 87 5.23 5.10 -2.80
C GLY A 87 5.88 5.01 -4.18
N ASP A 88 7.21 4.84 -4.24
CA ASP A 88 7.95 4.67 -5.49
C ASP A 88 7.49 3.41 -6.25
N TYR A 89 7.25 2.32 -5.53
CA TYR A 89 6.74 1.09 -6.11
C TYR A 89 5.34 1.27 -6.73
N VAL A 90 4.43 1.95 -6.03
CA VAL A 90 3.11 2.27 -6.58
C VAL A 90 3.23 3.15 -7.82
N LYS A 91 4.09 4.19 -7.79
CA LYS A 91 4.36 5.05 -8.96
C LYS A 91 4.89 4.25 -10.15
N GLU A 92 5.77 3.29 -9.90
CA GLU A 92 6.30 2.41 -10.95
C GLU A 92 5.17 1.64 -11.65
N LEU A 93 4.28 1.01 -10.89
CA LEU A 93 3.19 0.21 -11.45
C LEU A 93 2.14 1.06 -12.19
N ILE A 94 1.72 2.19 -11.58
CA ILE A 94 0.72 3.06 -12.22
C ILE A 94 1.29 3.77 -13.46
N GLY A 95 2.59 4.07 -13.46
CA GLY A 95 3.26 4.68 -14.62
C GLY A 95 3.35 3.78 -15.86
N GLU A 96 3.18 2.46 -15.70
CA GLU A 96 3.17 1.48 -16.79
C GLU A 96 1.75 1.18 -17.30
N THR A 97 0.70 1.67 -16.63
CA THR A 97 -0.70 1.35 -16.92
C THR A 97 -1.52 2.62 -17.16
N ASP A 98 -2.79 2.46 -17.50
CA ASP A 98 -3.78 3.55 -17.54
C ASP A 98 -4.50 3.74 -16.19
N TYR A 99 -3.85 3.38 -15.08
CA TYR A 99 -4.37 3.62 -13.73
C TYR A 99 -4.61 5.13 -13.51
N PRO A 100 -5.74 5.52 -12.92
CA PRO A 100 -6.00 6.92 -12.63
C PRO A 100 -4.92 7.54 -11.73
N ASP A 101 -4.35 8.65 -12.17
CA ASP A 101 -3.36 9.38 -11.38
C ASP A 101 -3.92 9.83 -10.03
N PHE A 102 -3.09 9.73 -9.01
CA PHE A 102 -3.33 10.34 -7.72
C PHE A 102 -2.01 10.82 -7.11
N ASP A 103 -2.09 11.73 -6.15
CA ASP A 103 -0.92 12.30 -5.48
C ASP A 103 -0.28 11.30 -4.51
N VAL A 104 0.59 10.44 -5.05
CA VAL A 104 1.32 9.42 -4.26
C VAL A 104 2.24 10.08 -3.23
N ASP A 105 2.88 11.19 -3.57
CA ASP A 105 3.75 11.91 -2.63
C ASP A 105 2.94 12.53 -1.48
N GLY A 106 1.78 13.09 -1.79
CA GLY A 106 0.84 13.56 -0.78
C GLY A 106 0.31 12.43 0.10
N ALA A 107 0.13 11.22 -0.43
CA ALA A 107 -0.21 10.05 0.36
C ALA A 107 0.94 9.63 1.31
N CYS A 108 2.20 9.63 0.83
CA CYS A 108 3.37 9.41 1.68
C CYS A 108 3.43 10.43 2.83
N GLU A 109 3.22 11.70 2.52
CA GLU A 109 3.22 12.78 3.53
C GLU A 109 2.09 12.56 4.57
N ALA A 110 0.91 12.15 4.14
CA ALA A 110 -0.18 11.82 5.06
C ALA A 110 0.19 10.64 5.99
N PHE A 111 0.89 9.62 5.50
CA PHE A 111 1.40 8.53 6.34
C PHE A 111 2.48 9.00 7.32
N PHE A 112 3.37 9.92 6.93
CA PHE A 112 4.36 10.50 7.86
C PHE A 112 3.67 11.28 8.98
N GLN A 113 2.69 12.11 8.64
CA GLN A 113 1.88 12.85 9.61
C GLN A 113 1.10 11.92 10.53
N TRP A 114 0.45 10.89 9.98
CA TRP A 114 -0.27 9.87 10.75
C TRP A 114 0.65 9.17 11.77
N LYS A 115 1.86 8.79 11.33
CA LYS A 115 2.85 8.16 12.21
C LYS A 115 3.32 9.10 13.32
N ALA A 116 3.57 10.37 12.99
CA ALA A 116 3.96 11.40 13.96
C ALA A 116 2.86 11.62 15.00
N HIS A 117 1.60 11.78 14.58
CA HIS A 117 0.46 11.92 15.48
C HIS A 117 0.27 10.70 16.37
N LYS A 118 0.43 9.48 15.82
CA LYS A 118 0.38 8.24 16.59
C LYS A 118 1.45 8.17 17.67
N GLY A 119 2.65 8.72 17.41
CA GLY A 119 3.72 8.80 18.40
C GLY A 119 3.49 9.83 19.49
N GLN A 120 2.74 10.89 19.20
CA GLN A 120 2.40 11.96 20.14
C GLN A 120 1.18 11.61 21.00
N ASP A 121 0.14 11.06 20.39
CA ASP A 121 -1.11 10.68 21.06
C ASP A 121 -1.66 9.39 20.46
N ILE A 122 -1.38 8.28 21.14
CA ILE A 122 -1.81 6.93 20.73
C ILE A 122 -3.34 6.74 20.81
N MET A 123 -4.03 7.55 21.59
CA MET A 123 -5.48 7.43 21.78
C MET A 123 -6.27 8.27 20.77
N GLY A 124 -5.82 9.51 20.52
CA GLY A 124 -6.54 10.47 19.71
C GLY A 124 -6.02 10.63 18.27
N PHE A 125 -4.92 9.96 17.85
CA PHE A 125 -4.30 10.20 16.54
C PHE A 125 -5.23 9.91 15.35
N ARG A 126 -6.25 9.08 15.52
CA ARG A 126 -7.23 8.74 14.47
C ARG A 126 -8.24 9.87 14.22
N ASP A 127 -8.36 10.81 15.14
CA ASP A 127 -9.28 11.96 15.01
C ASP A 127 -8.69 13.09 14.16
N ASN A 128 -7.41 12.97 13.75
CA ASN A 128 -6.77 13.93 12.86
C ASN A 128 -7.25 13.76 11.41
N GLY A 129 -7.51 14.87 10.74
CA GLY A 129 -7.77 14.91 9.29
C GLY A 129 -6.46 14.98 8.49
N TYR A 130 -6.47 14.39 7.29
CA TYR A 130 -5.35 14.42 6.36
C TYR A 130 -5.80 14.92 5.00
N LYS A 131 -4.86 15.49 4.23
CA LYS A 131 -5.13 15.95 2.89
C LYS A 131 -5.41 14.77 1.96
N SER A 132 -6.50 14.83 1.22
CA SER A 132 -6.84 13.80 0.24
C SER A 132 -5.82 13.78 -0.91
N ALA A 133 -5.25 12.63 -1.20
CA ALA A 133 -4.37 12.41 -2.34
C ALA A 133 -5.09 12.49 -3.72
N ILE A 134 -6.42 12.46 -3.72
CA ILE A 134 -7.23 12.54 -4.95
C ILE A 134 -7.72 13.95 -5.18
N THR A 135 -8.32 14.59 -4.16
CA THR A 135 -8.98 15.90 -4.32
C THR A 135 -8.10 17.08 -3.89
N GLY A 136 -7.01 16.82 -3.18
CA GLY A 136 -6.13 17.82 -2.57
C GLY A 136 -6.76 18.59 -1.42
N LYS A 137 -7.98 18.27 -1.00
CA LYS A 137 -8.70 18.94 0.11
C LYS A 137 -8.43 18.21 1.43
N MET A 138 -8.43 18.98 2.52
CA MET A 138 -8.43 18.37 3.85
C MET A 138 -9.72 17.60 4.06
N ALA A 139 -9.58 16.34 4.47
CA ALA A 139 -10.73 15.61 4.98
C ALA A 139 -11.27 16.35 6.21
N PRO A 140 -12.59 16.53 6.34
CA PRO A 140 -13.16 17.04 7.59
C PRO A 140 -12.74 16.13 8.73
N VAL A 141 -12.40 16.69 9.87
CA VAL A 141 -12.28 15.93 11.12
C VAL A 141 -13.57 15.12 11.24
N HIS A 142 -13.43 13.82 11.45
CA HIS A 142 -14.56 12.89 11.42
C HIS A 142 -15.66 13.38 12.38
N HIS A 143 -16.64 14.09 11.83
CA HIS A 143 -17.94 14.13 12.46
C HIS A 143 -18.63 12.81 12.10
N THR A 144 -18.62 11.89 13.04
CA THR A 144 -19.27 10.58 12.88
C THR A 144 -20.61 10.61 13.64
N PRO A 145 -21.70 11.05 12.97
CA PRO A 145 -23.04 11.07 13.62
C PRO A 145 -23.44 9.70 14.15
N TRP A 146 -22.96 8.64 13.52
CA TRP A 146 -23.18 7.27 13.97
C TRP A 146 -22.41 6.94 15.26
N LYS A 147 -21.29 7.60 15.54
CA LYS A 147 -20.51 7.39 16.77
C LYS A 147 -21.23 8.04 17.97
N GLU A 148 -21.86 9.18 17.75
CA GLU A 148 -22.77 9.80 18.72
C GLU A 148 -24.02 8.95 18.95
N ALA A 149 -24.52 8.30 17.88
CA ALA A 149 -25.66 7.39 17.97
C ALA A 149 -25.30 6.02 18.56
N LEU A 150 -24.03 5.60 18.54
CA LEU A 150 -23.56 4.35 19.15
C LEU A 150 -23.30 4.47 20.65
N ASP A 151 -23.11 5.67 21.15
CA ASP A 151 -22.81 5.89 22.57
C ASP A 151 -23.98 5.52 23.48
N ASP A 152 -25.19 5.55 22.94
CA ASP A 152 -26.40 5.13 23.61
C ASP A 152 -26.70 3.63 23.53
N SER A 153 -25.89 2.87 22.77
CA SER A 153 -26.33 1.55 22.30
C SER A 153 -26.38 0.50 23.40
N LEU A 154 -25.53 0.55 24.40
CA LEU A 154 -25.52 -0.43 25.49
C LEU A 154 -26.39 0.01 26.67
N GLU A 155 -26.32 1.26 27.06
CA GLU A 155 -27.10 1.79 28.17
C GLU A 155 -28.57 1.93 27.80
N SER A 156 -28.91 2.44 26.64
CA SER A 156 -30.30 2.51 26.19
C SER A 156 -30.91 1.13 25.89
N TYR A 157 -30.11 0.16 25.43
CA TYR A 157 -30.56 -1.23 25.25
C TYR A 157 -30.81 -1.92 26.60
N LEU A 158 -30.00 -1.63 27.62
CA LEU A 158 -30.20 -2.18 28.98
C LEU A 158 -31.32 -1.50 29.78
N GLN A 159 -31.81 -0.36 29.29
CA GLN A 159 -32.92 0.38 29.89
C GLN A 159 -34.27 0.11 29.18
N SER A 160 -34.26 -0.59 28.06
CA SER A 160 -35.45 -1.02 27.31
C SER A 160 -35.90 -2.43 27.72
#